data_5d45e3d5ef934f61163930ab23e9a2d7
#
_entry.id   5d45e3d5ef934f61163930ab23e9a2d7
#
_cell.length_a   1.000
_cell.length_b   1.000
_cell.length_c   1.000
_cell.angle_alpha   90.00
_cell.angle_beta   90.00
_cell.angle_gamma   90.00
#
_symmetry.space_group_name_H-M   'P 1'
#
loop_
_entity.id
_entity.type
_entity.pdbx_description
1 polymer ?
#
loop_
_entity_poly.entity_id
_entity_poly.type
_entity_poly.pdbx_seq_one_letter_code
_entity_poly.pdbx_strand_id
1 'polypeptide(L)'
;REAAKQGYRIMLFVSRYKEEREEQCIEMCKSERVTGVVLCSGSFETEKFEDLDFPLITLERSMDEGTSGIECDNYQGGVLATELLIEKGCRKLMFIGGVSAGVDIHMPGDLREVAFRDICKNRNEENVVMVTDNRLFDSLEYYEYVRQALVDNPDVDGVFASSDVIGAYVLQAC
;
A
#
# COMPACT_ATOMS: atom_id res chain seq x y z
N ARG A 1 16.71 -1.46 17.41
CA ARG A 1 18.04 -1.89 17.91
C ARG A 1 19.16 -1.16 17.15
N GLU A 2 19.10 -1.05 15.82
CA GLU A 2 20.20 -0.49 15.02
C GLU A 2 20.41 1.01 15.27
N ALA A 3 19.33 1.79 15.25
CA ALA A 3 19.39 3.22 15.57
C ALA A 3 20.02 3.49 16.96
N ALA A 4 19.66 2.68 17.96
CA ALA A 4 20.22 2.81 19.30
C ALA A 4 21.73 2.53 19.37
N LYS A 5 22.27 1.63 18.54
CA LYS A 5 23.71 1.39 18.42
C LYS A 5 24.47 2.59 17.89
N GLN A 6 23.79 3.39 17.06
CA GLN A 6 24.32 4.63 16.49
C GLN A 6 24.01 5.86 17.35
N GLY A 7 23.47 5.68 18.56
CA GLY A 7 23.16 6.75 19.49
C GLY A 7 21.84 7.50 19.20
N TYR A 8 21.03 7.03 18.24
CA TYR A 8 19.73 7.64 17.92
C TYR A 8 18.62 7.11 18.82
N ARG A 9 17.66 7.98 19.11
CA ARG A 9 16.37 7.62 19.68
C ARG A 9 15.31 7.68 18.58
N ILE A 10 14.38 6.74 18.59
CA ILE A 10 13.27 6.73 17.63
C ILE A 10 12.02 7.25 18.35
N MET A 11 11.37 8.22 17.73
CA MET A 11 10.02 8.68 18.09
C MET A 11 9.06 8.16 17.02
N LEU A 12 7.98 7.50 17.44
CA LEU A 12 6.96 6.98 16.51
C LEU A 12 5.72 7.86 16.61
N PHE A 13 5.30 8.38 15.47
CA PHE A 13 4.05 9.10 15.31
C PHE A 13 3.11 8.31 14.41
N VAL A 14 1.80 8.38 14.69
CA VAL A 14 0.77 7.67 13.93
C VAL A 14 -0.31 8.67 13.51
N SER A 15 -0.28 9.07 12.24
CA SER A 15 -1.25 10.03 11.67
C SER A 15 -2.59 9.36 11.31
N ARG A 16 -2.61 8.04 11.05
CA ARG A 16 -3.78 7.29 10.56
C ARG A 16 -4.38 7.90 9.29
N TYR A 17 -3.53 8.34 8.36
CA TYR A 17 -3.94 8.98 7.11
C TYR A 17 -4.83 10.23 7.31
N LYS A 18 -4.74 10.90 8.47
CA LYS A 18 -5.45 12.14 8.75
C LYS A 18 -4.49 13.31 8.62
N GLU A 19 -4.80 14.18 7.70
CA GLU A 19 -3.99 15.35 7.38
C GLU A 19 -3.67 16.21 8.61
N GLU A 20 -4.69 16.58 9.39
CA GLU A 20 -4.51 17.36 10.63
C GLU A 20 -3.53 16.71 11.64
N ARG A 21 -3.53 15.37 11.70
CA ARG A 21 -2.60 14.65 12.57
C ARG A 21 -1.19 14.61 12.00
N GLU A 22 -1.07 14.56 10.70
CA GLU A 22 0.23 14.61 10.04
C GLU A 22 0.90 15.98 10.26
N GLU A 23 0.13 17.07 10.14
CA GLU A 23 0.60 18.42 10.50
C GLU A 23 1.08 18.49 11.95
N GLN A 24 0.28 17.98 12.89
CA GLN A 24 0.68 17.92 14.30
C GLN A 24 1.96 17.12 14.51
N CYS A 25 2.13 16.00 13.79
CA CYS A 25 3.37 15.20 13.85
C CYS A 25 4.58 16.00 13.33
N ILE A 26 4.41 16.75 12.24
CA ILE A 26 5.46 17.60 11.67
C ILE A 26 5.86 18.69 12.66
N GLU A 27 4.89 19.40 13.23
CA GLU A 27 5.16 20.43 14.24
C GLU A 27 5.85 19.86 15.50
N MET A 28 5.48 18.66 15.91
CA MET A 28 6.19 17.96 16.99
C MET A 28 7.65 17.64 16.59
N CYS A 29 7.89 17.19 15.35
CA CYS A 29 9.24 16.94 14.86
C CYS A 29 10.10 18.22 14.89
N LYS A 30 9.54 19.36 14.49
CA LYS A 30 10.20 20.66 14.55
C LYS A 30 10.51 21.07 16.00
N SER A 31 9.53 20.98 16.89
CA SER A 31 9.67 21.37 18.30
C SER A 31 10.68 20.52 19.06
N GLU A 32 10.71 19.21 18.79
CA GLU A 32 11.66 18.27 19.39
C GLU A 32 13.04 18.27 18.70
N ARG A 33 13.22 19.07 17.65
CA ARG A 33 14.46 19.20 16.90
C ARG A 33 15.02 17.85 16.45
N VAL A 34 14.17 17.04 15.82
CA VAL A 34 14.59 15.73 15.30
C VAL A 34 15.72 15.87 14.28
N THR A 35 16.58 14.88 14.21
CA THR A 35 17.72 14.87 13.25
C THR A 35 17.33 14.38 11.86
N GLY A 36 16.12 13.84 11.70
CA GLY A 36 15.57 13.38 10.42
C GLY A 36 14.26 12.64 10.61
N VAL A 37 13.51 12.51 9.54
CA VAL A 37 12.20 11.84 9.51
C VAL A 37 12.19 10.73 8.47
N VAL A 38 11.62 9.60 8.84
CA VAL A 38 11.24 8.54 7.91
C VAL A 38 9.71 8.55 7.83
N LEU A 39 9.18 8.91 6.66
CA LEU A 39 7.75 9.05 6.42
C LEU A 39 7.21 7.81 5.72
N CYS A 40 6.27 7.13 6.37
CA CYS A 40 5.55 5.97 5.82
C CYS A 40 4.05 6.29 5.64
N SER A 41 3.67 7.57 5.71
CA SER A 41 2.29 8.02 5.65
C SER A 41 1.81 8.16 4.21
N GLY A 42 0.50 7.91 4.01
CA GLY A 42 -0.19 8.13 2.75
C GLY A 42 -0.89 9.50 2.64
N SER A 43 -0.53 10.50 3.46
CA SER A 43 -1.05 11.84 3.28
C SER A 43 -0.59 12.44 1.95
N PHE A 44 -1.41 13.28 1.38
CA PHE A 44 -1.39 13.59 -0.05
C PHE A 44 -0.80 14.96 -0.37
N GLU A 45 -0.56 15.79 0.62
CA GLU A 45 0.01 17.11 0.39
C GLU A 45 1.54 17.07 0.57
N THR A 46 2.26 17.07 -0.54
CA THR A 46 3.72 17.07 -0.57
C THR A 46 4.29 18.43 -0.16
N GLU A 47 3.57 19.51 -0.46
CA GLU A 47 3.96 20.90 -0.17
C GLU A 47 4.29 21.15 1.31
N LYS A 48 3.65 20.43 2.21
CA LYS A 48 3.91 20.54 3.66
C LYS A 48 5.29 20.05 4.09
N PHE A 49 5.97 19.32 3.23
CA PHE A 49 7.28 18.74 3.50
C PHE A 49 8.43 19.48 2.80
N GLU A 50 8.15 20.51 1.98
CA GLU A 50 9.15 21.21 1.20
C GLU A 50 10.09 22.08 2.07
N ASP A 51 9.56 22.68 3.16
CA ASP A 51 10.28 23.60 4.03
C ASP A 51 10.69 22.96 5.37
N LEU A 52 11.24 21.74 5.34
CA LEU A 52 11.71 21.09 6.55
C LEU A 52 13.21 21.38 6.81
N ASP A 53 13.52 21.80 8.03
CA ASP A 53 14.90 22.03 8.50
C ASP A 53 15.69 20.73 8.78
N PHE A 54 15.12 19.58 8.46
CA PHE A 54 15.71 18.25 8.70
C PHE A 54 15.51 17.31 7.49
N PRO A 55 16.42 16.34 7.31
CA PRO A 55 16.31 15.36 6.21
C PRO A 55 15.03 14.53 6.30
N LEU A 56 14.37 14.32 5.15
CA LEU A 56 13.22 13.48 4.99
C LEU A 56 13.53 12.31 4.04
N ILE A 57 13.16 11.11 4.44
CA ILE A 57 13.16 9.91 3.59
C ILE A 57 11.76 9.34 3.58
N THR A 58 11.24 8.96 2.42
CA THR A 58 9.94 8.30 2.30
C THR A 58 10.10 6.78 2.14
N LEU A 59 9.13 6.02 2.65
CA LEU A 59 9.00 4.58 2.40
C LEU A 59 7.66 4.30 1.75
N GLU A 60 7.68 3.55 0.62
CA GLU A 60 6.49 3.17 -0.15
C GLU A 60 5.60 4.39 -0.50
N ARG A 61 6.24 5.50 -0.81
CA ARG A 61 5.59 6.75 -1.20
C ARG A 61 6.46 7.53 -2.16
N SER A 62 5.92 7.82 -3.34
CA SER A 62 6.53 8.77 -4.27
C SER A 62 6.20 10.19 -3.81
N MET A 63 7.21 11.04 -3.81
CA MET A 63 7.11 12.49 -3.64
C MET A 63 7.84 13.17 -4.80
N ASP A 64 7.65 14.49 -4.93
CA ASP A 64 8.26 15.27 -6.00
C ASP A 64 9.79 15.23 -6.00
N GLU A 65 10.39 15.72 -7.10
CA GLU A 65 11.82 15.73 -7.31
C GLU A 65 12.56 16.39 -6.14
N GLY A 66 13.51 15.66 -5.56
CA GLY A 66 14.36 16.16 -4.46
C GLY A 66 14.20 15.41 -3.14
N THR A 67 13.14 14.62 -2.96
CA THR A 67 12.96 13.79 -1.77
C THR A 67 13.50 12.38 -2.02
N SER A 68 14.34 11.88 -1.12
CA SER A 68 14.85 10.50 -1.20
C SER A 68 13.76 9.51 -0.78
N GLY A 69 13.36 8.61 -1.68
CA GLY A 69 12.38 7.56 -1.42
C GLY A 69 13.00 6.17 -1.47
N ILE A 70 12.45 5.26 -0.70
CA ILE A 70 12.74 3.82 -0.74
C ILE A 70 11.43 3.12 -1.04
N GLU A 71 11.37 2.42 -2.15
CA GLU A 71 10.18 1.70 -2.62
C GLU A 71 10.56 0.27 -3.00
N CYS A 72 9.63 -0.66 -2.79
CA CYS A 72 9.76 -2.00 -3.37
C CYS A 72 9.49 -1.94 -4.88
N ASP A 73 10.01 -2.88 -5.63
CA ASP A 73 9.57 -3.09 -7.01
C ASP A 73 8.19 -3.74 -7.01
N ASN A 74 7.17 -2.91 -6.79
CA ASN A 74 5.79 -3.33 -6.67
C ASN A 74 5.23 -3.92 -7.97
N TYR A 75 5.70 -3.42 -9.12
CA TYR A 75 5.31 -3.98 -10.42
C TYR A 75 5.86 -5.41 -10.56
N GLN A 76 7.15 -5.61 -10.31
CA GLN A 76 7.76 -6.94 -10.37
C GLN A 76 7.14 -7.89 -9.35
N GLY A 77 6.80 -7.39 -8.15
CA GLY A 77 6.06 -8.17 -7.14
C GLY A 77 4.69 -8.65 -7.66
N GLY A 78 3.96 -7.78 -8.36
CA GLY A 78 2.70 -8.10 -9.02
C GLY A 78 2.86 -9.14 -10.13
N VAL A 79 3.90 -8.99 -10.97
CA VAL A 79 4.24 -9.97 -12.01
C VAL A 79 4.48 -11.35 -11.40
N LEU A 80 5.37 -11.44 -10.41
CA LEU A 80 5.73 -12.73 -9.78
C LEU A 80 4.53 -13.41 -9.13
N ALA A 81 3.69 -12.66 -8.42
CA ALA A 81 2.52 -13.22 -7.76
C ALA A 81 1.49 -13.74 -8.78
N THR A 82 1.24 -12.98 -9.85
CA THR A 82 0.27 -13.36 -10.89
C THR A 82 0.77 -14.57 -11.69
N GLU A 83 2.03 -14.57 -12.09
CA GLU A 83 2.63 -15.71 -12.81
C GLU A 83 2.60 -16.97 -11.95
N LEU A 84 2.87 -16.86 -10.64
CA LEU A 84 2.78 -18.01 -9.73
C LEU A 84 1.38 -18.63 -9.70
N LEU A 85 0.32 -17.82 -9.67
CA LEU A 85 -1.05 -18.34 -9.73
C LEU A 85 -1.30 -19.10 -11.04
N ILE A 86 -0.88 -18.54 -12.16
CA ILE A 86 -1.01 -19.18 -13.50
C ILE A 86 -0.19 -20.47 -13.56
N GLU A 87 1.03 -20.49 -13.04
CA GLU A 87 1.88 -21.69 -12.96
C GLU A 87 1.26 -22.78 -12.08
N LYS A 88 0.52 -22.41 -11.03
CA LYS A 88 -0.25 -23.35 -10.20
C LYS A 88 -1.49 -23.89 -10.88
N GLY A 89 -1.81 -23.41 -12.07
CA GLY A 89 -2.92 -23.90 -12.90
C GLY A 89 -4.19 -23.07 -12.78
N CYS A 90 -4.18 -21.96 -12.03
CA CYS A 90 -5.33 -21.05 -11.95
C CYS A 90 -5.59 -20.40 -13.32
N ARG A 91 -6.87 -20.24 -13.68
CA ARG A 91 -7.32 -19.73 -14.98
C ARG A 91 -8.25 -18.54 -14.88
N LYS A 92 -8.99 -18.43 -13.79
CA LYS A 92 -9.81 -17.27 -13.49
C LYS A 92 -9.32 -16.59 -12.22
N LEU A 93 -8.61 -15.50 -12.42
CA LEU A 93 -7.87 -14.84 -11.35
C LEU A 93 -8.65 -13.66 -10.79
N MET A 94 -8.56 -13.44 -9.49
CA MET A 94 -9.08 -12.25 -8.83
C MET A 94 -7.97 -11.48 -8.14
N PHE A 95 -7.92 -10.16 -8.37
CA PHE A 95 -7.14 -9.24 -7.56
C PHE A 95 -8.05 -8.57 -6.54
N ILE A 96 -7.66 -8.57 -5.28
CA ILE A 96 -8.35 -7.81 -4.23
C ILE A 96 -7.37 -6.79 -3.66
N GLY A 97 -7.66 -5.51 -3.92
CA GLY A 97 -6.84 -4.38 -3.49
C GLY A 97 -7.56 -3.46 -2.51
N GLY A 98 -6.76 -2.70 -1.74
CA GLY A 98 -7.24 -1.53 -1.02
C GLY A 98 -7.17 -0.29 -1.90
N VAL A 99 -8.10 0.62 -1.76
CA VAL A 99 -8.02 1.93 -2.42
C VAL A 99 -7.01 2.77 -1.68
N SER A 100 -6.11 3.40 -2.43
CA SER A 100 -5.45 4.60 -1.95
C SER A 100 -6.49 5.73 -1.97
N ALA A 101 -6.69 6.38 -0.83
CA ALA A 101 -7.78 7.30 -0.59
C ALA A 101 -7.89 8.44 -1.62
N GLY A 102 -8.79 8.27 -2.59
CA GLY A 102 -9.54 9.31 -3.29
C GLY A 102 -8.81 10.52 -3.91
N VAL A 103 -7.53 10.44 -4.20
CA VAL A 103 -6.75 11.51 -4.81
C VAL A 103 -6.03 10.94 -6.02
N ASP A 104 -5.76 11.79 -7.00
CA ASP A 104 -5.01 11.46 -8.24
C ASP A 104 -3.54 11.04 -8.01
N ILE A 105 -3.19 10.62 -6.80
CA ILE A 105 -1.85 10.18 -6.41
C ILE A 105 -1.82 8.65 -6.44
N HIS A 106 -1.11 8.10 -7.41
CA HIS A 106 -0.82 6.67 -7.46
C HIS A 106 0.19 6.30 -6.37
N MET A 107 -0.23 5.44 -5.44
CA MET A 107 0.70 4.85 -4.47
C MET A 107 1.54 3.77 -5.15
N PRO A 108 2.82 3.60 -4.76
CA PRO A 108 3.67 2.56 -5.35
C PRO A 108 3.03 1.16 -5.32
N GLY A 109 2.22 0.86 -4.29
CA GLY A 109 1.48 -0.39 -4.17
C GLY A 109 0.45 -0.64 -5.28
N ASP A 110 -0.04 0.42 -5.95
CA ASP A 110 -1.02 0.31 -7.05
C ASP A 110 -0.40 -0.38 -8.28
N LEU A 111 0.93 -0.34 -8.41
CA LEU A 111 1.65 -1.03 -9.47
C LEU A 111 1.47 -2.57 -9.42
N ARG A 112 1.07 -3.13 -8.29
CA ARG A 112 0.73 -4.56 -8.16
C ARG A 112 -0.52 -4.90 -8.96
N GLU A 113 -1.54 -4.04 -8.92
CA GLU A 113 -2.76 -4.19 -9.73
C GLU A 113 -2.45 -4.02 -11.21
N VAL A 114 -1.65 -3.01 -11.57
CA VAL A 114 -1.25 -2.78 -12.96
C VAL A 114 -0.56 -4.02 -13.53
N ALA A 115 0.42 -4.57 -12.81
CA ALA A 115 1.11 -5.78 -13.21
C ALA A 115 0.16 -6.98 -13.35
N PHE A 116 -0.77 -7.17 -12.40
CA PHE A 116 -1.78 -8.21 -12.47
C PHE A 116 -2.59 -8.13 -13.76
N ARG A 117 -3.11 -6.94 -14.08
CA ARG A 117 -3.88 -6.72 -15.32
C ARG A 117 -3.06 -6.97 -16.57
N ASP A 118 -1.81 -6.49 -16.59
CA ASP A 118 -0.92 -6.68 -17.73
C ASP A 118 -0.59 -8.15 -17.98
N ILE A 119 -0.29 -8.91 -16.93
CA ILE A 119 0.00 -10.36 -17.06
C ILE A 119 -1.25 -11.13 -17.48
N CYS A 120 -2.40 -10.89 -16.87
CA CYS A 120 -3.65 -11.54 -17.28
C CYS A 120 -3.97 -11.27 -18.75
N LYS A 121 -3.84 -10.03 -19.20
CA LYS A 121 -4.03 -9.64 -20.61
C LYS A 121 -3.04 -10.36 -21.54
N ASN A 122 -1.76 -10.37 -21.19
CA ASN A 122 -0.72 -10.97 -22.02
C ASN A 122 -0.83 -12.50 -22.10
N ARG A 123 -1.34 -13.15 -21.05
CA ARG A 123 -1.55 -14.60 -20.97
C ARG A 123 -2.96 -15.01 -21.42
N ASN A 124 -3.85 -14.05 -21.73
CA ASN A 124 -5.24 -14.26 -22.10
C ASN A 124 -6.02 -15.03 -21.01
N GLU A 125 -5.75 -14.71 -19.74
CA GLU A 125 -6.45 -15.29 -18.59
C GLU A 125 -7.64 -14.40 -18.16
N GLU A 126 -8.74 -15.03 -17.77
CA GLU A 126 -9.88 -14.31 -17.22
C GLU A 126 -9.53 -13.69 -15.87
N ASN A 127 -9.95 -12.45 -15.65
CA ASN A 127 -9.64 -11.77 -14.41
C ASN A 127 -10.78 -10.87 -13.91
N VAL A 128 -10.81 -10.74 -12.58
CA VAL A 128 -11.68 -9.82 -11.85
C VAL A 128 -10.82 -8.95 -10.95
N VAL A 129 -11.06 -7.66 -10.94
CA VAL A 129 -10.38 -6.74 -10.04
C VAL A 129 -11.40 -6.10 -9.10
N MET A 130 -11.17 -6.31 -7.82
CA MET A 130 -11.97 -5.77 -6.73
C MET A 130 -11.11 -4.77 -5.95
N VAL A 131 -11.59 -3.54 -5.83
CA VAL A 131 -10.91 -2.48 -5.09
C VAL A 131 -11.85 -1.99 -3.99
N THR A 132 -11.35 -1.93 -2.77
CA THR A 132 -12.14 -1.51 -1.61
C THR A 132 -12.37 0.00 -1.59
N ASP A 133 -13.34 0.45 -0.83
CA ASP A 133 -13.54 1.88 -0.58
C ASP A 133 -12.70 2.39 0.63
N ASN A 134 -12.60 3.71 0.76
CA ASN A 134 -11.81 4.36 1.80
C ASN A 134 -12.26 3.98 3.23
N ARG A 135 -13.53 3.68 3.45
CA ARG A 135 -14.05 3.32 4.78
C ARG A 135 -13.49 1.98 5.23
N LEU A 136 -13.39 1.02 4.32
CA LEU A 136 -12.78 -0.29 4.61
C LEU A 136 -11.28 -0.16 4.84
N PHE A 137 -10.61 0.72 4.11
CA PHE A 137 -9.20 1.01 4.32
C PHE A 137 -8.94 1.59 5.72
N ASP A 138 -9.77 2.52 6.18
CA ASP A 138 -9.65 3.14 7.50
C ASP A 138 -9.90 2.16 8.66
N SER A 139 -10.89 1.27 8.50
CA SER A 139 -11.24 0.29 9.54
C SER A 139 -10.38 -0.97 9.51
N LEU A 140 -9.78 -1.29 8.36
CA LEU A 140 -9.12 -2.57 8.08
C LEU A 140 -10.03 -3.79 8.27
N GLU A 141 -11.33 -3.61 8.16
CA GLU A 141 -12.33 -4.68 8.34
C GLU A 141 -12.82 -5.19 6.97
N TYR A 142 -12.00 -5.99 6.30
CA TYR A 142 -12.27 -6.44 4.93
C TYR A 142 -13.08 -7.74 4.84
N TYR A 143 -13.42 -8.42 5.94
CA TYR A 143 -14.00 -9.76 5.91
C TYR A 143 -15.26 -9.87 5.05
N GLU A 144 -16.28 -9.05 5.31
CA GLU A 144 -17.54 -9.11 4.55
C GLU A 144 -17.35 -8.73 3.08
N TYR A 145 -16.47 -7.78 2.80
CA TYR A 145 -16.13 -7.39 1.45
C TYR A 145 -15.48 -8.55 0.68
N VAL A 146 -14.48 -9.19 1.27
CA VAL A 146 -13.78 -10.33 0.67
C VAL A 146 -14.72 -11.51 0.50
N ARG A 147 -15.51 -11.84 1.54
CA ARG A 147 -16.50 -12.92 1.49
C ARG A 147 -17.52 -12.70 0.37
N GLN A 148 -18.04 -11.48 0.23
CA GLN A 148 -18.99 -11.16 -0.82
C GLN A 148 -18.34 -11.24 -2.22
N ALA A 149 -17.11 -10.75 -2.36
CA ALA A 149 -16.37 -10.84 -3.62
C ALA A 149 -16.20 -12.30 -4.08
N LEU A 150 -15.90 -13.23 -3.16
CA LEU A 150 -15.79 -14.66 -3.47
C LEU A 150 -17.14 -15.29 -3.78
N VAL A 151 -18.21 -14.93 -3.07
CA VAL A 151 -19.57 -15.44 -3.34
C VAL A 151 -20.06 -15.00 -4.71
N ASP A 152 -19.80 -13.76 -5.11
CA ASP A 152 -20.22 -13.20 -6.40
C ASP A 152 -19.41 -13.75 -7.58
N ASN A 153 -18.25 -14.36 -7.31
CA ASN A 153 -17.35 -14.90 -8.32
C ASN A 153 -16.93 -16.35 -7.98
N PRO A 154 -17.88 -17.29 -7.96
CA PRO A 154 -17.67 -18.65 -7.46
C PRO A 154 -16.75 -19.52 -8.32
N ASP A 155 -16.44 -19.08 -9.52
CA ASP A 155 -15.57 -19.74 -10.49
C ASP A 155 -14.13 -19.19 -10.50
N VAL A 156 -13.81 -18.22 -9.63
CA VAL A 156 -12.43 -17.79 -9.37
C VAL A 156 -11.67 -18.91 -8.68
N ASP A 157 -10.50 -19.26 -9.24
CA ASP A 157 -9.63 -20.34 -8.76
C ASP A 157 -8.27 -19.85 -8.26
N GLY A 158 -7.98 -18.54 -8.40
CA GLY A 158 -6.77 -17.90 -7.88
C GLY A 158 -7.01 -16.47 -7.40
N VAL A 159 -6.54 -16.15 -6.18
CA VAL A 159 -6.70 -14.80 -5.61
C VAL A 159 -5.34 -14.19 -5.31
N PHE A 160 -5.11 -12.99 -5.82
CA PHE A 160 -4.00 -12.13 -5.46
C PHE A 160 -4.51 -11.01 -4.54
N ALA A 161 -4.17 -11.09 -3.26
CA ALA A 161 -4.44 -10.03 -2.30
C ALA A 161 -3.29 -9.01 -2.30
N SER A 162 -3.60 -7.72 -2.43
CA SER A 162 -2.58 -6.65 -2.51
C SER A 162 -1.79 -6.45 -1.22
N SER A 163 -2.31 -6.93 -0.08
CA SER A 163 -1.66 -6.84 1.23
C SER A 163 -1.88 -8.10 2.05
N ASP A 164 -1.04 -8.30 3.07
CA ASP A 164 -1.15 -9.39 4.03
C ASP A 164 -2.46 -9.32 4.84
N VAL A 165 -2.93 -8.12 5.17
CA VAL A 165 -4.21 -7.92 5.87
C VAL A 165 -5.37 -8.48 5.03
N ILE A 166 -5.47 -8.08 3.76
CA ILE A 166 -6.50 -8.61 2.84
C ILE A 166 -6.31 -10.12 2.64
N GLY A 167 -5.06 -10.57 2.48
CA GLY A 167 -4.74 -12.00 2.36
C GLY A 167 -5.21 -12.84 3.55
N ALA A 168 -5.09 -12.31 4.76
CA ALA A 168 -5.60 -12.97 5.95
C ALA A 168 -7.14 -13.14 5.91
N TYR A 169 -7.86 -12.12 5.44
CA TYR A 169 -9.32 -12.21 5.26
C TYR A 169 -9.72 -13.16 4.12
N VAL A 170 -8.95 -13.24 3.05
CA VAL A 170 -9.18 -14.24 2.00
C VAL A 170 -9.08 -15.65 2.58
N LEU A 171 -8.01 -15.94 3.34
CA LEU A 171 -7.85 -17.24 3.99
C LEU A 171 -8.94 -17.57 5.02
N GLN A 172 -9.52 -16.56 5.65
CA GLN A 172 -10.62 -16.74 6.59
C GLN A 172 -11.95 -16.99 5.88
N ALA A 173 -12.14 -16.45 4.67
CA ALA A 173 -13.39 -16.55 3.91
C ALA A 173 -13.47 -17.82 3.05
N CYS A 174 -12.34 -18.49 2.73
CA CYS A 174 -12.26 -19.78 2.06
C CYS A 174 -12.51 -20.95 3.02
#